data_1ce80274fbb3a2ae08587ba88d0c6c32
#
_entry.id   1ce80274fbb3a2ae08587ba88d0c6c32
#
_cell.length_a   1.000
_cell.length_b   1.000
_cell.length_c   1.000
_cell.angle_alpha   90.00
_cell.angle_beta   90.00
_cell.angle_gamma   90.00
#
_symmetry.space_group_name_H-M   'P 1'
#
loop_
_entity.id
_entity.type
_entity.pdbx_description
1 polymer ?
#
loop_
_entity_poly.entity_id
_entity_poly.type
_entity_poly.pdbx_seq_one_letter_code
_entity_poly.pdbx_strand_id
1 'polypeptide(L)'
;MTETLTPTRTQPGVTIRPYRPSDHNDCRRLWAELTRHRHGLYGESTPSDAGAGFEEYLTQLNLSGMWVAEGGRGVAGFIGLTLDGRAGEVDPVVVAEGMRGRGVGRALLGKVVEEARRRGLRRLTVSPSVRDLAALHSLHAAGFDTVASVTLAFNLGAAPGAPTDADSSLDLHHLRFDI
;
A
#
# COMPACT_ATOMS: atom_id res chain seq x y z
N MET A 1 16.36 20.98 -20.18
CA MET A 1 17.10 20.50 -19.00
C MET A 1 16.66 19.08 -18.72
N THR A 2 17.53 18.14 -19.03
CA THR A 2 17.24 16.69 -18.97
C THR A 2 17.56 16.25 -17.53
N GLU A 3 16.55 16.04 -16.71
CA GLU A 3 16.72 15.49 -15.37
C GLU A 3 17.07 14.02 -15.50
N THR A 4 18.32 13.71 -15.24
CA THR A 4 18.88 12.37 -15.21
C THR A 4 18.29 11.63 -13.99
N LEU A 5 17.32 10.76 -14.23
CA LEU A 5 16.82 9.84 -13.21
C LEU A 5 17.96 8.94 -12.75
N THR A 6 18.46 9.20 -11.55
CA THR A 6 19.45 8.36 -10.88
C THR A 6 18.88 6.94 -10.75
N PRO A 7 19.63 5.90 -11.18
CA PRO A 7 19.16 4.53 -11.06
C PRO A 7 18.89 4.21 -9.59
N THR A 8 17.68 3.76 -9.30
CA THR A 8 17.25 3.34 -7.97
C THR A 8 18.22 2.29 -7.46
N ARG A 9 19.00 2.64 -6.47
CA ARG A 9 19.97 1.76 -5.82
C ARG A 9 19.21 0.59 -5.22
N THR A 10 19.16 -0.54 -5.93
CA THR A 10 18.62 -1.80 -5.43
C THR A 10 19.43 -2.17 -4.19
N GLN A 11 18.78 -2.24 -3.03
CA GLN A 11 19.49 -2.67 -1.83
C GLN A 11 19.98 -4.11 -2.03
N PRO A 12 21.20 -4.44 -1.65
CA PRO A 12 21.72 -5.78 -1.81
C PRO A 12 20.84 -6.76 -1.03
N GLY A 13 20.21 -7.70 -1.72
CA GLY A 13 19.49 -8.82 -1.14
C GLY A 13 18.01 -8.96 -1.46
N VAL A 14 17.38 -8.06 -2.24
CA VAL A 14 15.98 -8.20 -2.66
C VAL A 14 15.83 -8.08 -4.17
N THR A 15 15.16 -9.07 -4.80
CA THR A 15 14.83 -9.07 -6.23
C THR A 15 13.32 -8.91 -6.39
N ILE A 16 12.89 -7.97 -7.26
CA ILE A 16 11.47 -7.81 -7.58
C ILE A 16 11.13 -8.66 -8.80
N ARG A 17 10.16 -9.55 -8.66
CA ARG A 17 9.69 -10.44 -9.72
C ARG A 17 8.17 -10.63 -9.68
N PRO A 18 7.55 -11.09 -10.78
CA PRO A 18 6.13 -11.46 -10.76
C PRO A 18 5.84 -12.50 -9.68
N TYR A 19 4.64 -12.40 -9.10
CA TYR A 19 4.09 -13.41 -8.18
C TYR A 19 3.99 -14.78 -8.87
N ARG A 20 4.20 -15.84 -8.09
CA ARG A 20 4.03 -17.24 -8.49
C ARG A 20 3.17 -17.97 -7.46
N PRO A 21 2.45 -19.03 -7.84
CA PRO A 21 1.66 -19.81 -6.87
C PRO A 21 2.46 -20.34 -5.67
N SER A 22 3.76 -20.58 -5.84
CA SER A 22 4.67 -20.97 -4.74
C SER A 22 4.84 -19.90 -3.66
N ASP A 23 4.52 -18.63 -3.97
CA ASP A 23 4.64 -17.51 -3.03
C ASP A 23 3.40 -17.37 -2.13
N HIS A 24 2.36 -18.18 -2.38
CA HIS A 24 1.05 -18.04 -1.75
C HIS A 24 1.13 -17.97 -0.23
N ASN A 25 1.81 -18.91 0.41
CA ASN A 25 1.89 -18.97 1.87
C ASN A 25 2.59 -17.74 2.47
N ASP A 26 3.67 -17.27 1.83
CA ASP A 26 4.38 -16.09 2.27
C ASP A 26 3.53 -14.82 2.09
N CYS A 27 2.86 -14.67 0.95
CA CYS A 27 1.98 -13.52 0.69
C CYS A 27 0.76 -13.51 1.61
N ARG A 28 0.16 -14.69 1.90
CA ARG A 28 -0.94 -14.82 2.87
C ARG A 28 -0.51 -14.42 4.29
N ARG A 29 0.69 -14.78 4.70
CA ARG A 29 1.28 -14.35 5.97
C ARG A 29 1.45 -12.82 6.00
N LEU A 30 1.98 -12.23 4.93
CA LEU A 30 2.13 -10.77 4.80
C LEU A 30 0.78 -10.05 4.79
N TRP A 31 -0.24 -10.64 4.16
CA TRP A 31 -1.60 -10.12 4.20
C TRP A 31 -2.15 -10.09 5.64
N ALA A 32 -1.89 -11.14 6.41
CA ALA A 32 -2.28 -11.18 7.82
C ALA A 32 -1.56 -10.10 8.65
N GLU A 33 -0.31 -9.77 8.34
CA GLU A 33 0.40 -8.64 8.96
C GLU A 33 -0.27 -7.30 8.59
N LEU A 34 -0.64 -7.11 7.32
CA LEU A 34 -1.34 -5.92 6.84
C LEU A 34 -2.71 -5.77 7.53
N THR A 35 -3.49 -6.86 7.62
CA THR A 35 -4.81 -6.85 8.26
C THR A 35 -4.68 -6.44 9.73
N ARG A 36 -3.74 -7.03 10.47
CA ARG A 36 -3.48 -6.65 11.86
C ARG A 36 -3.07 -5.19 12.00
N HIS A 37 -2.21 -4.71 11.11
CA HIS A 37 -1.79 -3.31 11.11
C HIS A 37 -2.98 -2.37 10.86
N ARG A 38 -3.81 -2.66 9.84
CA ARG A 38 -5.00 -1.84 9.51
C ARG A 38 -5.99 -1.80 10.69
N HIS A 39 -6.32 -2.93 11.29
CA HIS A 39 -7.19 -2.97 12.48
C HIS A 39 -6.59 -2.20 13.67
N GLY A 40 -5.28 -2.32 13.87
CA GLY A 40 -4.57 -1.59 14.92
C GLY A 40 -4.65 -0.06 14.81
N LEU A 41 -4.67 0.47 13.56
CA LEU A 41 -4.82 1.92 13.33
C LEU A 41 -6.16 2.49 13.85
N TYR A 42 -7.19 1.65 13.94
CA TYR A 42 -8.53 2.04 14.36
C TYR A 42 -8.95 1.44 15.71
N GLY A 43 -8.03 0.75 16.40
CA GLY A 43 -8.35 0.07 17.67
C GLY A 43 -9.36 -1.08 17.54
N GLU A 44 -9.48 -1.66 16.35
CA GLU A 44 -10.41 -2.73 16.04
C GLU A 44 -9.82 -4.11 16.38
N SER A 45 -10.71 -5.06 16.70
CA SER A 45 -10.31 -6.45 16.91
C SER A 45 -9.88 -7.11 15.61
N THR A 46 -8.72 -7.75 15.61
CA THR A 46 -8.24 -8.50 14.45
C THR A 46 -9.08 -9.77 14.25
N PRO A 47 -9.50 -10.11 13.01
CA PRO A 47 -10.16 -11.37 12.71
C PRO A 47 -9.33 -12.59 13.13
N SER A 48 -9.98 -13.70 13.49
CA SER A 48 -9.30 -14.95 13.87
C SER A 48 -8.40 -15.51 12.77
N ASP A 49 -8.81 -15.38 11.50
CA ASP A 49 -7.97 -15.62 10.33
C ASP A 49 -7.73 -14.30 9.59
N ALA A 50 -6.71 -13.59 10.00
CA ALA A 50 -6.31 -12.32 9.37
C ALA A 50 -5.79 -12.50 7.93
N GLY A 51 -5.46 -13.73 7.53
CA GLY A 51 -4.96 -14.04 6.18
C GLY A 51 -6.06 -14.36 5.17
N ALA A 52 -7.29 -14.66 5.61
CA ALA A 52 -8.38 -15.16 4.74
C ALA A 52 -8.73 -14.24 3.57
N GLY A 53 -8.62 -12.91 3.73
CA GLY A 53 -8.89 -11.96 2.64
C GLY A 53 -7.89 -12.02 1.48
N PHE A 54 -6.77 -12.74 1.62
CA PHE A 54 -5.79 -12.85 0.54
C PHE A 54 -6.30 -13.69 -0.64
N GLU A 55 -7.03 -14.77 -0.35
CA GLU A 55 -7.63 -15.63 -1.38
C GLU A 55 -8.70 -14.86 -2.16
N GLU A 56 -9.53 -14.07 -1.48
CA GLU A 56 -10.53 -13.22 -2.12
C GLU A 56 -9.86 -12.15 -3.00
N TYR A 57 -8.83 -11.50 -2.47
CA TYR A 57 -8.02 -10.54 -3.22
C TYR A 57 -7.47 -11.15 -4.51
N LEU A 58 -6.91 -12.36 -4.47
CA LEU A 58 -6.40 -13.04 -5.66
C LEU A 58 -7.46 -13.32 -6.72
N THR A 59 -8.73 -13.54 -6.32
CA THR A 59 -9.82 -13.75 -7.28
C THR A 59 -10.20 -12.46 -8.03
N GLN A 60 -9.99 -11.31 -7.41
CA GLN A 60 -10.29 -10.00 -7.99
C GLN A 60 -9.10 -9.43 -8.79
N LEU A 61 -7.89 -9.88 -8.49
CA LEU A 61 -6.66 -9.40 -9.11
C LEU A 61 -6.27 -10.27 -10.31
N ASN A 62 -5.90 -9.64 -11.42
CA ASN A 62 -5.17 -10.32 -12.47
C ASN A 62 -3.74 -10.61 -11.97
N LEU A 63 -3.34 -11.89 -11.94
CA LEU A 63 -2.03 -12.30 -11.44
C LEU A 63 -0.84 -11.65 -12.17
N SER A 64 -1.03 -11.17 -13.41
CA SER A 64 -0.04 -10.36 -14.12
C SER A 64 0.15 -8.95 -13.55
N GLY A 65 -0.72 -8.53 -12.64
CA GLY A 65 -0.65 -7.26 -11.91
C GLY A 65 -0.06 -7.39 -10.50
N MET A 66 0.62 -8.49 -10.16
CA MET A 66 1.20 -8.70 -8.83
C MET A 66 2.68 -9.02 -8.90
N TRP A 67 3.47 -8.37 -8.05
CA TRP A 67 4.91 -8.60 -7.90
C TRP A 67 5.27 -8.85 -6.46
N VAL A 68 6.32 -9.61 -6.25
CA VAL A 68 6.89 -9.91 -4.94
C VAL A 68 8.32 -9.40 -4.85
N ALA A 69 8.72 -9.01 -3.64
CA ALA A 69 10.10 -8.75 -3.28
C ALA A 69 10.68 -10.01 -2.65
N GLU A 70 11.51 -10.75 -3.39
CA GLU A 70 12.17 -11.96 -2.93
C GLU A 70 13.49 -11.64 -2.28
N GLY A 71 13.70 -12.09 -1.07
CA GLY A 71 14.95 -11.99 -0.32
C GLY A 71 15.51 -13.36 0.07
N GLY A 72 16.64 -13.39 0.74
CA GLY A 72 17.30 -14.65 1.12
C GLY A 72 16.50 -15.56 2.08
N ARG A 73 15.40 -15.07 2.65
CA ARG A 73 14.50 -15.81 3.57
C ARG A 73 13.07 -15.98 3.03
N GLY A 74 12.86 -15.84 1.72
CA GLY A 74 11.56 -15.90 1.08
C GLY A 74 11.01 -14.51 0.71
N VAL A 75 9.68 -14.38 0.61
CA VAL A 75 9.03 -13.14 0.20
C VAL A 75 9.05 -12.11 1.34
N ALA A 76 9.70 -10.98 1.10
CA ALA A 76 9.83 -9.86 2.03
C ALA A 76 8.73 -8.79 1.86
N GLY A 77 7.97 -8.84 0.78
CA GLY A 77 6.88 -7.93 0.50
C GLY A 77 6.22 -8.22 -0.83
N PHE A 78 5.06 -7.64 -1.06
CA PHE A 78 4.38 -7.73 -2.36
C PHE A 78 3.58 -6.47 -2.66
N ILE A 79 3.20 -6.31 -3.92
CA ILE A 79 2.44 -5.18 -4.44
C ILE A 79 1.48 -5.67 -5.52
N GLY A 80 0.26 -5.15 -5.52
CA GLY A 80 -0.74 -5.37 -6.54
C GLY A 80 -0.98 -4.13 -7.38
N LEU A 81 -1.40 -4.34 -8.63
CA LEU A 81 -1.83 -3.32 -9.57
C LEU A 81 -3.12 -3.77 -10.24
N THR A 82 -4.20 -3.08 -9.98
CA THR A 82 -5.46 -3.22 -10.73
C THR A 82 -5.53 -2.17 -11.83
N LEU A 83 -6.26 -2.49 -12.91
CA LEU A 83 -6.36 -1.62 -14.08
C LEU A 83 -7.82 -1.25 -14.33
N ASP A 84 -8.05 0.03 -14.58
CA ASP A 84 -9.31 0.57 -15.06
C ASP A 84 -9.05 1.50 -16.25
N GLY A 85 -9.23 0.99 -17.46
CA GLY A 85 -8.93 1.70 -18.69
C GLY A 85 -7.47 2.14 -18.76
N ARG A 86 -7.21 3.46 -18.71
CA ARG A 86 -5.85 4.05 -18.70
C ARG A 86 -5.42 4.54 -17.31
N ALA A 87 -6.11 4.12 -16.28
CA ALA A 87 -5.75 4.33 -14.89
C ALA A 87 -5.33 3.01 -14.25
N GLY A 88 -4.48 3.10 -13.23
CA GLY A 88 -4.10 1.98 -12.39
C GLY A 88 -4.26 2.35 -10.92
N GLU A 89 -4.60 1.37 -10.10
CA GLU A 89 -4.62 1.50 -8.65
C GLU A 89 -3.66 0.48 -8.03
N VAL A 90 -2.82 0.97 -7.15
CA VAL A 90 -1.91 0.16 -6.36
C VAL A 90 -2.63 -0.25 -5.08
N ASP A 91 -2.96 -1.53 -4.94
CA ASP A 91 -3.52 -2.09 -3.71
C ASP A 91 -3.23 -3.61 -3.64
N PRO A 92 -2.64 -4.06 -2.56
CA PRO A 92 -1.92 -3.30 -1.55
C PRO A 92 -0.42 -3.12 -1.87
N VAL A 93 0.26 -2.34 -1.04
CA VAL A 93 1.72 -2.39 -0.87
C VAL A 93 2.01 -2.97 0.51
N VAL A 94 2.64 -4.13 0.57
CA VAL A 94 2.93 -4.81 1.83
C VAL A 94 4.41 -5.12 1.94
N VAL A 95 5.00 -4.78 3.08
CA VAL A 95 6.39 -5.12 3.41
C VAL A 95 6.41 -5.76 4.80
N ALA A 96 7.05 -6.93 4.90
CA ALA A 96 7.25 -7.62 6.17
C ALA A 96 7.81 -6.65 7.22
N GLU A 97 7.31 -6.71 8.45
CA GLU A 97 7.68 -5.78 9.52
C GLU A 97 9.19 -5.68 9.71
N GLY A 98 9.89 -6.80 9.78
CA GLY A 98 11.35 -6.85 9.93
C GLY A 98 12.16 -6.36 8.71
N MET A 99 11.49 -6.05 7.59
CA MET A 99 12.11 -5.56 6.35
C MET A 99 11.73 -4.12 6.02
N ARG A 100 10.92 -3.46 6.85
CA ARG A 100 10.55 -2.05 6.70
C ARG A 100 11.77 -1.15 6.89
N GLY A 101 11.72 0.05 6.32
CA GLY A 101 12.84 1.00 6.37
C GLY A 101 14.07 0.62 5.53
N ARG A 102 14.05 -0.52 4.84
CA ARG A 102 15.17 -1.03 4.02
C ARG A 102 15.00 -0.79 2.51
N GLY A 103 14.03 0.04 2.11
CA GLY A 103 13.81 0.36 0.70
C GLY A 103 12.99 -0.66 -0.09
N VAL A 104 12.50 -1.75 0.53
CA VAL A 104 11.71 -2.79 -0.14
C VAL A 104 10.42 -2.21 -0.75
N GLY A 105 9.67 -1.42 0.01
CA GLY A 105 8.45 -0.76 -0.48
C GLY A 105 8.73 0.17 -1.66
N ARG A 106 9.82 0.94 -1.60
CA ARG A 106 10.24 1.81 -2.70
C ARG A 106 10.59 1.03 -3.97
N ALA A 107 11.25 -0.11 -3.82
CA ALA A 107 11.59 -0.98 -4.96
C ALA A 107 10.33 -1.58 -5.61
N LEU A 108 9.35 -2.03 -4.80
CA LEU A 108 8.05 -2.51 -5.27
C LEU A 108 7.28 -1.42 -6.01
N LEU A 109 7.16 -0.22 -5.43
CA LEU A 109 6.51 0.93 -6.07
C LEU A 109 7.20 1.32 -7.37
N GLY A 110 8.53 1.36 -7.39
CA GLY A 110 9.31 1.64 -8.60
C GLY A 110 9.00 0.65 -9.72
N LYS A 111 8.86 -0.64 -9.40
CA LYS A 111 8.48 -1.67 -10.38
C LYS A 111 7.09 -1.44 -10.96
N VAL A 112 6.12 -1.09 -10.13
CA VAL A 112 4.75 -0.82 -10.59
C VAL A 112 4.69 0.47 -11.43
N VAL A 113 5.41 1.51 -11.05
CA VAL A 113 5.51 2.75 -11.86
C VAL A 113 6.13 2.47 -13.24
N GLU A 114 7.19 1.66 -13.30
CA GLU A 114 7.79 1.21 -14.56
C GLU A 114 6.76 0.46 -15.43
N GLU A 115 6.04 -0.47 -14.83
CA GLU A 115 5.02 -1.28 -15.51
C GLU A 115 3.84 -0.43 -15.98
N ALA A 116 3.38 0.52 -15.16
CA ALA A 116 2.32 1.46 -15.52
C ALA A 116 2.72 2.30 -16.74
N ARG A 117 3.95 2.81 -16.78
CA ARG A 117 4.48 3.55 -17.93
C ARG A 117 4.57 2.67 -19.19
N ARG A 118 5.07 1.45 -19.04
CA ARG A 118 5.16 0.49 -20.15
C ARG A 118 3.80 0.15 -20.76
N ARG A 119 2.74 0.10 -19.92
CA ARG A 119 1.35 -0.13 -20.36
C ARG A 119 0.65 1.15 -20.86
N GLY A 120 1.30 2.30 -20.81
CA GLY A 120 0.75 3.57 -21.27
C GLY A 120 -0.36 4.11 -20.36
N LEU A 121 -0.33 3.77 -19.04
CA LEU A 121 -1.26 4.33 -18.08
C LEU A 121 -0.99 5.83 -17.91
N ARG A 122 -2.06 6.61 -17.74
CA ARG A 122 -1.99 8.07 -17.54
C ARG A 122 -1.99 8.47 -16.08
N ARG A 123 -2.51 7.61 -15.21
CA ARG A 123 -2.63 7.84 -13.78
C ARG A 123 -2.36 6.55 -13.03
N LEU A 124 -1.67 6.69 -11.92
CA LEU A 124 -1.48 5.64 -10.93
C LEU A 124 -1.88 6.21 -9.57
N THR A 125 -2.79 5.55 -8.89
CA THR A 125 -3.28 5.95 -7.56
C THR A 125 -2.94 4.89 -6.52
N VAL A 126 -2.94 5.31 -5.26
CA VAL A 126 -2.85 4.47 -4.08
C VAL A 126 -3.66 5.11 -2.97
N SER A 127 -4.38 4.32 -2.18
CA SER A 127 -5.32 4.81 -1.17
C SER A 127 -4.89 4.34 0.24
N PRO A 128 -3.85 4.96 0.85
CA PRO A 128 -3.46 4.66 2.22
C PRO A 128 -4.49 5.19 3.22
N SER A 129 -4.56 4.59 4.41
CA SER A 129 -5.27 5.21 5.53
C SER A 129 -4.60 6.52 5.91
N VAL A 130 -5.38 7.55 6.18
CA VAL A 130 -4.88 8.85 6.68
C VAL A 130 -4.19 8.71 8.05
N ARG A 131 -4.51 7.67 8.84
CA ARG A 131 -3.85 7.33 10.10
C ARG A 131 -2.50 6.63 9.93
N ASP A 132 -2.20 6.12 8.74
CA ASP A 132 -0.92 5.46 8.46
C ASP A 132 0.12 6.48 7.97
N LEU A 133 0.63 7.29 8.90
CA LEU A 133 1.62 8.32 8.60
C LEU A 133 2.91 7.75 8.00
N ALA A 134 3.30 6.54 8.40
CA ALA A 134 4.50 5.89 7.86
C ALA A 134 4.31 5.52 6.37
N ALA A 135 3.11 5.01 6.01
CA ALA A 135 2.76 4.76 4.62
C ALA A 135 2.70 6.06 3.82
N LEU A 136 2.03 7.11 4.33
CA LEU A 136 1.95 8.42 3.67
C LEU A 136 3.33 9.01 3.37
N HIS A 137 4.23 9.03 4.35
CA HIS A 137 5.60 9.52 4.15
C HIS A 137 6.37 8.69 3.11
N SER A 138 6.21 7.37 3.14
CA SER A 138 6.88 6.46 2.20
C SER A 138 6.37 6.65 0.77
N LEU A 139 5.07 6.82 0.60
CA LEU A 139 4.42 7.05 -0.70
C LEU A 139 4.80 8.43 -1.26
N HIS A 140 4.77 9.47 -0.43
CA HIS A 140 5.21 10.81 -0.83
C HIS A 140 6.67 10.79 -1.31
N ALA A 141 7.56 10.14 -0.55
CA ALA A 141 8.98 9.98 -0.94
C ALA A 141 9.17 9.13 -2.22
N ALA A 142 8.18 8.34 -2.62
CA ALA A 142 8.16 7.58 -3.86
C ALA A 142 7.54 8.35 -5.05
N GLY A 143 7.08 9.60 -4.83
CA GLY A 143 6.54 10.48 -5.86
C GLY A 143 5.00 10.49 -5.98
N PHE A 144 4.28 9.90 -5.01
CA PHE A 144 2.83 10.05 -4.90
C PHE A 144 2.51 11.30 -4.07
N ASP A 145 2.66 12.46 -4.66
CA ASP A 145 2.63 13.79 -4.03
C ASP A 145 1.36 14.59 -4.34
N THR A 146 0.46 14.03 -5.13
CA THR A 146 -0.80 14.68 -5.54
C THR A 146 -1.99 13.99 -4.88
N VAL A 147 -2.79 14.73 -4.13
CA VAL A 147 -4.06 14.23 -3.58
C VAL A 147 -5.08 14.13 -4.71
N ALA A 148 -5.46 12.90 -5.06
CA ALA A 148 -6.38 12.62 -6.17
C ALA A 148 -7.84 12.58 -5.75
N SER A 149 -8.13 12.12 -4.53
CA SER A 149 -9.48 12.02 -3.97
C SER A 149 -9.43 12.05 -2.44
N VAL A 150 -10.56 12.33 -1.82
CA VAL A 150 -10.75 12.24 -0.37
C VAL A 150 -12.00 11.44 -0.11
N THR A 151 -11.91 10.44 0.76
CA THR A 151 -13.06 9.66 1.24
C THR A 151 -13.48 10.17 2.62
N LEU A 152 -14.74 10.56 2.78
CA LEU A 152 -15.31 10.99 4.04
C LEU A 152 -16.22 9.89 4.60
N ALA A 153 -16.17 9.67 5.91
CA ALA A 153 -17.02 8.73 6.62
C ALA A 153 -17.94 9.47 7.59
N PHE A 154 -19.16 8.98 7.75
CA PHE A 154 -20.07 9.39 8.82
C PHE A 154 -20.17 8.23 9.82
N ASN A 155 -19.75 8.47 11.05
CA ASN A 155 -19.76 7.43 12.07
C ASN A 155 -21.18 7.28 12.67
N LEU A 156 -21.88 6.23 12.30
CA LEU A 156 -23.23 5.93 12.77
C LEU A 156 -23.29 5.41 14.22
N GLY A 157 -22.17 4.94 14.77
CA GLY A 157 -22.09 4.37 16.12
C GLY A 157 -21.63 5.34 17.20
N ALA A 158 -21.17 6.54 16.85
CA ALA A 158 -20.72 7.54 17.81
C ALA A 158 -21.88 8.44 18.24
N ALA A 159 -21.99 8.70 19.55
CA ALA A 159 -22.90 9.75 20.04
C ALA A 159 -22.44 11.12 19.51
N PRO A 160 -23.35 12.03 19.10
CA PRO A 160 -23.00 13.37 18.66
C PRO A 160 -22.21 14.07 19.77
N GLY A 161 -21.00 14.57 19.46
CA GLY A 161 -20.17 15.32 20.40
C GLY A 161 -19.20 14.46 21.24
N ALA A 162 -18.95 13.20 20.87
CA ALA A 162 -17.83 12.46 21.48
C ALA A 162 -16.52 13.24 21.23
N PRO A 163 -15.69 13.49 22.28
CA PRO A 163 -14.46 14.24 22.09
C PRO A 163 -13.52 13.46 21.18
N THR A 164 -13.19 14.03 20.05
CA THR A 164 -12.10 13.55 19.21
C THR A 164 -10.81 14.12 19.79
N ASP A 165 -9.77 13.29 19.92
CA ASP A 165 -8.47 13.76 20.38
C ASP A 165 -8.01 14.92 19.47
N ALA A 166 -7.66 16.05 20.06
CA ALA A 166 -7.32 17.29 19.35
C ALA A 166 -6.12 17.13 18.38
N ASP A 167 -5.33 16.07 18.56
CA ASP A 167 -4.19 15.70 17.70
C ASP A 167 -4.59 14.84 16.48
N SER A 168 -5.86 14.43 16.39
CA SER A 168 -6.36 13.55 15.33
C SER A 168 -7.24 14.33 14.34
N SER A 169 -6.76 15.45 13.82
CA SER A 169 -7.51 16.23 12.84
C SER A 169 -6.66 16.62 11.62
N LEU A 170 -7.29 16.65 10.46
CA LEU A 170 -6.72 17.09 9.20
C LEU A 170 -7.43 18.37 8.74
N ASP A 171 -6.65 19.39 8.40
CA ASP A 171 -7.17 20.63 7.80
C ASP A 171 -7.00 20.58 6.28
N LEU A 172 -8.11 20.59 5.56
CA LEU A 172 -8.16 20.64 4.10
C LEU A 172 -9.01 21.83 3.65
N HIS A 173 -8.42 22.77 2.96
CA HIS A 173 -9.12 23.95 2.45
C HIS A 173 -9.90 24.72 3.53
N HIS A 174 -9.31 24.89 4.72
CA HIS A 174 -9.93 25.51 5.91
C HIS A 174 -11.13 24.73 6.50
N LEU A 175 -11.34 23.49 6.07
CA LEU A 175 -12.28 22.54 6.68
C LEU A 175 -11.49 21.56 7.55
N ARG A 176 -11.92 21.38 8.79
CA ARG A 176 -11.29 20.47 9.74
C ARG A 176 -12.01 19.13 9.71
N PHE A 177 -11.25 18.06 9.58
CA PHE A 177 -11.76 16.68 9.58
C PHE A 177 -11.06 15.89 10.68
N ASP A 178 -11.82 15.07 11.41
CA ASP A 178 -11.27 14.10 12.36
C ASP A 178 -10.65 12.90 11.59
N ILE A 179 -9.54 12.37 12.08
CA ILE A 179 -8.80 11.26 11.46
C ILE A 179 -8.57 10.09 12.41
#